data_62fa3a94d31a3b9692e429abf237a926
#
_entry.id   62fa3a94d31a3b9692e429abf237a926
#
_cell.length_a   1.000
_cell.length_b   1.000
_cell.length_c   1.000
_cell.angle_alpha   90.00
_cell.angle_beta   90.00
_cell.angle_gamma   90.00
#
_symmetry.space_group_name_H-M   'P 1'
#
loop_
_entity.id
_entity.type
_entity.pdbx_description
1 polymer ?
#
loop_
_entity_poly.entity_id
_entity_poly.type
_entity_poly.pdbx_seq_one_letter_code
_entity_poly.pdbx_strand_id
1 'polypeptide(L)'
;MLNDDLSHEVVAVDIEEAIRMNADCMAVQTFIGADGQLSSIDNLSKTINAGMRYSIPTMGVVAVGKQMERTDRFFKLATRIVAEMGVQLVKTYNCENFEEIVAACPVPIVVAGGKKLPEDEALTLAYEVISKGARGVDMGRNICQSQHPVEMAQAVAKVVHEGFTDKEAYEFYQDMIH
;
A
#
# COMPACT_ATOMS: atom_id res chain seq x y z
N MET A 1 1.52 16.99 -21.86
CA MET A 1 0.69 15.76 -22.02
C MET A 1 1.34 14.70 -21.15
N LEU A 2 0.65 14.18 -20.15
CA LEU A 2 1.19 13.07 -19.35
C LEU A 2 1.23 11.83 -20.24
N ASN A 3 2.39 11.15 -20.26
CA ASN A 3 2.52 9.88 -20.96
C ASN A 3 1.52 8.88 -20.37
N ASP A 4 0.92 8.05 -21.21
CA ASP A 4 -0.04 7.04 -20.73
C ASP A 4 0.63 5.88 -20.00
N ASP A 5 1.90 5.64 -20.24
CA ASP A 5 2.72 4.68 -19.52
C ASP A 5 3.58 5.39 -18.45
N LEU A 6 3.30 5.07 -17.17
CA LEU A 6 4.03 5.56 -16.01
C LEU A 6 4.98 4.50 -15.43
N SER A 7 5.22 3.39 -16.14
CA SER A 7 6.02 2.28 -15.62
C SER A 7 7.54 2.53 -15.64
N HIS A 8 7.99 3.58 -16.32
CA HIS A 8 9.41 3.97 -16.41
C HIS A 8 9.78 4.97 -15.30
N GLU A 9 9.71 4.52 -14.07
CA GLU A 9 10.10 5.32 -12.90
C GLU A 9 11.58 5.12 -12.57
N VAL A 10 12.16 6.08 -11.84
CA VAL A 10 13.50 6.01 -11.28
C VAL A 10 13.47 6.25 -9.78
N VAL A 11 14.42 5.66 -9.06
CA VAL A 11 14.65 5.98 -7.65
C VAL A 11 15.37 7.34 -7.59
N ALA A 12 14.71 8.33 -7.01
CA ALA A 12 15.19 9.71 -6.95
C ALA A 12 15.88 10.07 -5.63
N VAL A 13 15.72 9.23 -4.60
CA VAL A 13 16.26 9.47 -3.25
C VAL A 13 17.28 8.42 -2.90
N ASP A 14 18.50 8.85 -2.58
CA ASP A 14 19.55 7.97 -2.07
C ASP A 14 19.26 7.53 -0.63
N ILE A 15 19.81 6.39 -0.24
CA ILE A 15 19.61 5.83 1.10
C ILE A 15 20.12 6.77 2.21
N GLU A 16 21.22 7.49 1.96
CA GLU A 16 21.78 8.45 2.89
C GLU A 16 20.83 9.64 3.13
N GLU A 17 20.08 10.04 2.10
CA GLU A 17 19.04 11.09 2.24
C GLU A 17 17.86 10.57 3.05
N ALA A 18 17.44 9.34 2.80
CA ALA A 18 16.37 8.70 3.59
C ALA A 18 16.75 8.62 5.08
N ILE A 19 18.01 8.28 5.38
CA ILE A 19 18.54 8.27 6.75
C ILE A 19 18.49 9.66 7.37
N ARG A 20 18.95 10.69 6.65
CA ARG A 20 18.91 12.08 7.14
C ARG A 20 17.49 12.59 7.42
N MET A 21 16.52 12.12 6.62
CA MET A 21 15.11 12.42 6.81
C MET A 21 14.45 11.57 7.90
N ASN A 22 15.20 10.67 8.55
CA ASN A 22 14.70 9.73 9.56
C ASN A 22 13.53 8.88 9.02
N ALA A 23 13.68 8.36 7.79
CA ALA A 23 12.67 7.50 7.18
C ALA A 23 12.63 6.12 7.86
N ASP A 24 11.43 5.68 8.24
CA ASP A 24 11.21 4.35 8.82
C ASP A 24 11.18 3.25 7.76
N CYS A 25 10.90 3.60 6.51
CA CYS A 25 10.77 2.67 5.39
C CYS A 25 10.94 3.39 4.06
N MET A 26 11.51 2.71 3.07
CA MET A 26 11.55 3.17 1.67
C MET A 26 10.51 2.42 0.85
N ALA A 27 9.79 3.11 -0.03
CA ALA A 27 8.79 2.51 -0.91
C ALA A 27 9.20 2.59 -2.37
N VAL A 28 9.08 1.49 -3.10
CA VAL A 28 9.39 1.42 -4.54
C VAL A 28 8.27 0.74 -5.30
N GLN A 29 7.79 1.38 -6.37
CA GLN A 29 6.80 0.78 -7.25
C GLN A 29 7.42 -0.27 -8.18
N THR A 30 6.65 -1.35 -8.40
CA THR A 30 6.97 -2.40 -9.37
C THR A 30 5.79 -2.61 -10.31
N PHE A 31 6.08 -2.70 -11.60
CA PHE A 31 5.10 -2.80 -12.67
C PHE A 31 5.21 -4.16 -13.35
N ILE A 32 4.83 -5.21 -12.64
CA ILE A 32 4.90 -6.59 -13.16
C ILE A 32 3.99 -6.73 -14.39
N GLY A 33 4.57 -7.16 -15.51
CA GLY A 33 3.86 -7.33 -16.78
C GLY A 33 3.75 -6.08 -17.66
N ALA A 34 4.22 -4.90 -17.21
CA ALA A 34 4.26 -3.67 -18.00
C ALA A 34 5.59 -3.49 -18.74
N ASP A 35 5.67 -2.56 -19.69
CA ASP A 35 6.91 -2.26 -20.45
C ASP A 35 8.08 -1.88 -19.55
N GLY A 36 7.83 -1.14 -18.46
CA GLY A 36 8.81 -0.76 -17.45
C GLY A 36 9.14 -1.83 -16.41
N GLN A 37 8.71 -3.09 -16.59
CA GLN A 37 8.93 -4.15 -15.59
C GLN A 37 10.39 -4.27 -15.19
N LEU A 38 11.31 -4.38 -16.15
CA LEU A 38 12.72 -4.62 -15.86
C LEU A 38 13.33 -3.46 -15.05
N SER A 39 13.07 -2.22 -15.43
CA SER A 39 13.56 -1.04 -14.70
C SER A 39 12.98 -0.93 -13.30
N SER A 40 11.70 -1.24 -13.12
CA SER A 40 11.05 -1.20 -11.81
C SER A 40 11.56 -2.31 -10.86
N ILE A 41 11.85 -3.49 -11.39
CA ILE A 41 12.48 -4.59 -10.64
C ILE A 41 13.92 -4.23 -10.26
N ASP A 42 14.70 -3.62 -11.16
CA ASP A 42 16.05 -3.16 -10.88
C ASP A 42 16.06 -2.08 -9.78
N ASN A 43 15.15 -1.12 -9.85
CA ASN A 43 14.94 -0.12 -8.80
C ASN A 43 14.65 -0.76 -7.45
N LEU A 44 13.72 -1.73 -7.41
CA LEU A 44 13.38 -2.44 -6.18
C LEU A 44 14.59 -3.19 -5.61
N SER A 45 15.31 -3.95 -6.45
CA SER A 45 16.51 -4.69 -6.06
C SER A 45 17.59 -3.79 -5.47
N LYS A 46 17.87 -2.66 -6.12
CA LYS A 46 18.84 -1.67 -5.63
C LYS A 46 18.42 -1.09 -4.28
N THR A 47 17.15 -0.75 -4.12
CA THR A 47 16.65 -0.19 -2.86
C THR A 47 16.68 -1.21 -1.74
N ILE A 48 16.31 -2.47 -1.98
CA ILE A 48 16.42 -3.56 -0.99
C ILE A 48 17.88 -3.70 -0.54
N ASN A 49 18.81 -3.80 -1.48
CA ASN A 49 20.23 -3.95 -1.15
C ASN A 49 20.79 -2.75 -0.37
N ALA A 50 20.36 -1.54 -0.69
CA ALA A 50 20.72 -0.35 0.08
C ALA A 50 20.09 -0.40 1.49
N GLY A 51 18.79 -0.67 1.58
CA GLY A 51 18.06 -0.77 2.85
C GLY A 51 18.64 -1.82 3.79
N MET A 52 19.04 -2.98 3.28
CA MET A 52 19.68 -4.04 4.07
C MET A 52 21.01 -3.59 4.70
N ARG A 53 21.80 -2.76 4.00
CA ARG A 53 23.07 -2.25 4.54
C ARG A 53 22.89 -1.30 5.72
N TYR A 54 21.79 -0.58 5.75
CA TYR A 54 21.50 0.46 6.75
C TYR A 54 20.33 0.11 7.69
N SER A 55 19.80 -1.09 7.58
CA SER A 55 18.67 -1.56 8.39
C SER A 55 17.39 -0.73 8.21
N ILE A 56 17.17 -0.17 7.01
CA ILE A 56 15.92 0.50 6.64
C ILE A 56 15.09 -0.49 5.82
N PRO A 57 13.87 -0.85 6.26
CA PRO A 57 13.01 -1.75 5.51
C PRO A 57 12.57 -1.15 4.18
N THR A 58 12.34 -2.03 3.20
CA THR A 58 11.80 -1.64 1.89
C THR A 58 10.39 -2.19 1.74
N MET A 59 9.45 -1.34 1.35
CA MET A 59 8.11 -1.69 0.94
C MET A 59 8.06 -1.79 -0.59
N GLY A 60 7.72 -2.97 -1.09
CA GLY A 60 7.44 -3.15 -2.52
C GLY A 60 5.99 -2.79 -2.84
N VAL A 61 5.79 -1.83 -3.72
CA VAL A 61 4.45 -1.39 -4.14
C VAL A 61 4.10 -2.06 -5.45
N VAL A 62 3.10 -2.94 -5.44
CA VAL A 62 2.55 -3.57 -6.65
C VAL A 62 1.68 -2.54 -7.36
N ALA A 63 2.22 -1.96 -8.43
CA ALA A 63 1.51 -1.01 -9.28
C ALA A 63 0.87 -1.72 -10.48
N VAL A 64 -0.27 -1.21 -10.91
CA VAL A 64 -1.01 -1.72 -12.08
C VAL A 64 -1.01 -0.64 -13.16
N GLY A 65 -0.39 -0.94 -14.29
CA GLY A 65 -0.45 -0.09 -15.48
C GLY A 65 -1.88 0.06 -16.01
N LYS A 66 -2.14 1.13 -16.77
CA LYS A 66 -3.49 1.41 -17.32
C LYS A 66 -4.04 0.28 -18.20
N GLN A 67 -3.17 -0.47 -18.87
CA GLN A 67 -3.52 -1.55 -19.78
C GLN A 67 -3.56 -2.93 -19.12
N MET A 68 -3.31 -3.00 -17.82
CA MET A 68 -3.25 -4.25 -17.08
C MET A 68 -4.57 -4.53 -16.36
N GLU A 69 -5.00 -5.78 -16.37
CA GLU A 69 -6.16 -6.21 -15.62
C GLU A 69 -5.87 -6.30 -14.11
N ARG A 70 -6.81 -5.82 -13.31
CA ARG A 70 -6.77 -5.91 -11.84
C ARG A 70 -7.45 -7.19 -11.38
N THR A 71 -6.81 -8.32 -11.66
CA THR A 71 -7.33 -9.63 -11.28
C THR A 71 -6.63 -10.19 -10.05
N ASP A 72 -7.30 -11.04 -9.30
CA ASP A 72 -6.74 -11.75 -8.14
C ASP A 72 -5.48 -12.53 -8.52
N ARG A 73 -5.50 -13.18 -9.70
CA ARG A 73 -4.34 -13.89 -10.23
C ARG A 73 -3.14 -12.96 -10.44
N PHE A 74 -3.36 -11.76 -10.97
CA PHE A 74 -2.30 -10.78 -11.16
C PHE A 74 -1.73 -10.33 -9.82
N PHE A 75 -2.58 -9.92 -8.87
CA PHE A 75 -2.12 -9.47 -7.56
C PHE A 75 -1.41 -10.57 -6.78
N LYS A 76 -1.91 -11.81 -6.83
CA LYS A 76 -1.28 -12.97 -6.20
C LYS A 76 0.13 -13.22 -6.74
N LEU A 77 0.30 -13.18 -8.07
CA LEU A 77 1.61 -13.35 -8.70
C LEU A 77 2.53 -12.17 -8.39
N ALA A 78 2.07 -10.94 -8.58
CA ALA A 78 2.90 -9.75 -8.42
C ALA A 78 3.35 -9.53 -6.98
N THR A 79 2.47 -9.71 -5.99
CA THR A 79 2.83 -9.65 -4.56
C THR A 79 3.84 -10.73 -4.19
N ARG A 80 3.69 -11.93 -4.74
CA ARG A 80 4.63 -13.02 -4.49
C ARG A 80 6.02 -12.73 -5.08
N ILE A 81 6.09 -12.25 -6.33
CA ILE A 81 7.36 -11.86 -6.96
C ILE A 81 8.08 -10.80 -6.11
N VAL A 82 7.36 -9.75 -5.73
CA VAL A 82 7.91 -8.64 -4.95
C VAL A 82 8.40 -9.11 -3.58
N ALA A 83 7.63 -9.96 -2.91
CA ALA A 83 8.00 -10.51 -1.60
C ALA A 83 9.26 -11.41 -1.69
N GLU A 84 9.36 -12.26 -2.71
CA GLU A 84 10.52 -13.14 -2.93
C GLU A 84 11.79 -12.37 -3.30
N MET A 85 11.71 -11.14 -3.77
CA MET A 85 12.86 -10.26 -3.96
C MET A 85 13.48 -9.78 -2.65
N GLY A 86 12.79 -9.93 -1.50
CA GLY A 86 13.33 -9.64 -0.17
C GLY A 86 12.82 -8.35 0.48
N VAL A 87 11.68 -7.82 0.04
CA VAL A 87 11.01 -6.71 0.76
C VAL A 87 10.49 -7.16 2.12
N GLN A 88 10.36 -6.22 3.05
CA GLN A 88 9.83 -6.49 4.39
C GLN A 88 8.31 -6.33 4.48
N LEU A 89 7.70 -5.61 3.54
CA LEU A 89 6.25 -5.50 3.40
C LEU A 89 5.86 -5.20 1.94
N VAL A 90 4.62 -5.52 1.60
CA VAL A 90 4.06 -5.27 0.26
C VAL A 90 2.85 -4.36 0.36
N LYS A 91 2.75 -3.37 -0.52
CA LYS A 91 1.54 -2.60 -0.75
C LYS A 91 0.86 -3.08 -2.02
N THR A 92 -0.44 -3.35 -1.95
CA THR A 92 -1.26 -3.76 -3.09
C THR A 92 -2.68 -3.18 -2.99
N TYR A 93 -3.58 -3.59 -3.86
CA TYR A 93 -4.98 -3.18 -3.87
C TYR A 93 -5.90 -4.28 -3.36
N ASN A 94 -7.07 -3.90 -2.82
CA ASN A 94 -8.14 -4.85 -2.52
C ASN A 94 -8.69 -5.46 -3.82
N CYS A 95 -9.11 -6.70 -3.74
CA CYS A 95 -9.78 -7.45 -4.80
C CYS A 95 -10.71 -8.49 -4.20
N GLU A 96 -11.44 -9.21 -5.03
CA GLU A 96 -12.51 -10.13 -4.60
C GLU A 96 -11.99 -11.22 -3.63
N ASN A 97 -10.94 -11.95 -4.02
CA ASN A 97 -10.37 -13.03 -3.21
C ASN A 97 -9.06 -12.57 -2.51
N PHE A 98 -9.13 -11.47 -1.79
CA PHE A 98 -7.95 -10.86 -1.16
C PHE A 98 -7.27 -11.79 -0.14
N GLU A 99 -8.02 -12.65 0.54
CA GLU A 99 -7.49 -13.67 1.48
C GLU A 99 -6.50 -14.62 0.82
N GLU A 100 -6.71 -14.96 -0.47
CA GLU A 100 -5.77 -15.80 -1.21
C GLU A 100 -4.45 -15.07 -1.50
N ILE A 101 -4.50 -13.75 -1.68
CA ILE A 101 -3.30 -12.94 -1.86
C ILE A 101 -2.51 -12.89 -0.56
N VAL A 102 -3.19 -12.67 0.56
CA VAL A 102 -2.57 -12.69 1.89
C VAL A 102 -1.92 -14.06 2.17
N ALA A 103 -2.64 -15.15 1.88
CA ALA A 103 -2.12 -16.50 2.08
C ALA A 103 -0.90 -16.83 1.20
N ALA A 104 -0.81 -16.23 0.02
CA ALA A 104 0.31 -16.44 -0.91
C ALA A 104 1.53 -15.56 -0.63
N CYS A 105 1.38 -14.47 0.09
CA CYS A 105 2.44 -13.49 0.36
C CYS A 105 3.09 -13.76 1.73
N PRO A 106 4.40 -14.07 1.78
CA PRO A 106 5.08 -14.43 3.04
C PRO A 106 5.43 -13.23 3.93
N VAL A 107 5.15 -12.01 3.49
CA VAL A 107 5.40 -10.77 4.24
C VAL A 107 4.11 -10.01 4.48
N PRO A 108 4.07 -9.09 5.48
CA PRO A 108 2.88 -8.27 5.74
C PRO A 108 2.41 -7.51 4.49
N ILE A 109 1.08 -7.40 4.32
CA ILE A 109 0.47 -6.62 3.25
C ILE A 109 -0.24 -5.41 3.85
N VAL A 110 -0.02 -4.24 3.23
CA VAL A 110 -0.82 -3.02 3.42
C VAL A 110 -1.64 -2.74 2.16
N VAL A 111 -2.85 -2.23 2.33
CA VAL A 111 -3.78 -2.03 1.20
C VAL A 111 -3.93 -0.55 0.85
N ALA A 112 -3.78 -0.25 -0.45
CA ALA A 112 -3.96 1.08 -0.99
C ALA A 112 -5.43 1.50 -0.95
N GLY A 113 -5.72 2.71 -0.45
CA GLY A 113 -7.08 3.25 -0.36
C GLY A 113 -7.75 3.62 -1.70
N GLY A 114 -6.99 3.63 -2.78
CA GLY A 114 -7.54 3.87 -4.12
C GLY A 114 -8.05 5.31 -4.32
N LYS A 115 -9.22 5.44 -4.96
CA LYS A 115 -9.89 6.73 -5.16
C LYS A 115 -10.47 7.26 -3.85
N LYS A 116 -10.75 8.58 -3.78
CA LYS A 116 -11.51 9.14 -2.67
C LYS A 116 -12.91 8.49 -2.64
N LEU A 117 -13.27 8.01 -1.47
CA LEU A 117 -14.58 7.44 -1.11
C LEU A 117 -15.26 8.35 -0.08
N PRO A 118 -16.59 8.23 0.13
CA PRO A 118 -17.23 8.69 1.35
C PRO A 118 -16.55 8.12 2.61
N GLU A 119 -16.63 8.82 3.72
CA GLU A 119 -15.91 8.46 4.95
C GLU A 119 -16.31 7.07 5.49
N ASP A 120 -17.60 6.76 5.49
CA ASP A 120 -18.16 5.46 5.88
C ASP A 120 -17.65 4.34 4.96
N GLU A 121 -17.68 4.54 3.64
CA GLU A 121 -17.16 3.56 2.68
C GLU A 121 -15.64 3.35 2.81
N ALA A 122 -14.89 4.39 3.13
CA ALA A 122 -13.45 4.28 3.36
C ALA A 122 -13.13 3.49 4.64
N LEU A 123 -13.93 3.64 5.70
CA LEU A 123 -13.82 2.84 6.93
C LEU A 123 -14.25 1.39 6.69
N THR A 124 -15.30 1.17 5.88
CA THR A 124 -15.72 -0.18 5.46
C THR A 124 -14.60 -0.87 4.69
N LEU A 125 -13.95 -0.18 3.73
CA LEU A 125 -12.79 -0.73 3.04
C LEU A 125 -11.64 -1.09 4.00
N ALA A 126 -11.33 -0.22 4.97
CA ALA A 126 -10.30 -0.49 5.96
C ALA A 126 -10.62 -1.74 6.79
N TYR A 127 -11.85 -1.83 7.31
CA TYR A 127 -12.30 -2.98 8.08
C TYR A 127 -12.29 -4.27 7.26
N GLU A 128 -12.79 -4.23 6.02
CA GLU A 128 -12.83 -5.38 5.13
C GLU A 128 -11.43 -5.96 4.89
N VAL A 129 -10.46 -5.13 4.54
CA VAL A 129 -9.12 -5.63 4.22
C VAL A 129 -8.36 -6.12 5.47
N ILE A 130 -8.55 -5.48 6.63
CA ILE A 130 -7.99 -5.95 7.90
C ILE A 130 -8.60 -7.30 8.30
N SER A 131 -9.92 -7.45 8.19
CA SER A 131 -10.60 -8.72 8.47
C SER A 131 -10.16 -9.85 7.56
N LYS A 132 -9.78 -9.54 6.32
CA LYS A 132 -9.21 -10.48 5.34
C LYS A 132 -7.71 -10.73 5.50
N GLY A 133 -7.06 -10.16 6.52
CA GLY A 133 -5.69 -10.45 6.91
C GLY A 133 -4.63 -9.43 6.48
N ALA A 134 -5.01 -8.27 5.92
CA ALA A 134 -4.08 -7.16 5.78
C ALA A 134 -3.56 -6.71 7.15
N ARG A 135 -2.34 -6.16 7.18
CA ARG A 135 -1.71 -5.64 8.40
C ARG A 135 -1.83 -4.14 8.54
N GLY A 136 -2.39 -3.48 7.56
CA GLY A 136 -2.61 -2.04 7.56
C GLY A 136 -3.19 -1.54 6.25
N VAL A 137 -3.40 -0.24 6.21
CA VAL A 137 -3.85 0.49 5.02
C VAL A 137 -2.92 1.66 4.72
N ASP A 138 -2.84 2.05 3.45
CA ASP A 138 -2.13 3.24 2.98
C ASP A 138 -3.13 4.10 2.19
N MET A 139 -3.84 4.97 2.92
CA MET A 139 -5.01 5.72 2.45
C MET A 139 -4.72 7.23 2.39
N GLY A 140 -4.00 7.71 1.35
CA GLY A 140 -3.73 9.14 1.20
C GLY A 140 -5.03 9.96 1.01
N ARG A 141 -5.69 9.78 -0.14
CA ARG A 141 -6.87 10.59 -0.50
C ARG A 141 -8.06 10.42 0.44
N ASN A 142 -8.31 9.24 0.93
CA ASN A 142 -9.43 8.97 1.84
C ASN A 142 -9.27 9.61 3.21
N ILE A 143 -8.04 9.92 3.61
CA ILE A 143 -7.74 10.64 4.86
C ILE A 143 -7.58 12.14 4.55
N CYS A 144 -6.59 12.51 3.73
CA CYS A 144 -6.22 13.92 3.53
C CYS A 144 -7.28 14.78 2.83
N GLN A 145 -8.20 14.17 2.07
CA GLN A 145 -9.32 14.84 1.40
C GLN A 145 -10.67 14.62 2.11
N SER A 146 -10.66 14.07 3.32
CA SER A 146 -11.82 14.08 4.19
C SER A 146 -12.11 15.51 4.67
N GLN A 147 -13.37 15.78 5.05
CA GLN A 147 -13.74 17.07 5.66
C GLN A 147 -13.04 17.26 7.01
N HIS A 148 -12.77 16.15 7.72
CA HIS A 148 -12.12 16.10 9.03
C HIS A 148 -10.97 15.09 8.97
N PRO A 149 -9.80 15.44 8.40
CA PRO A 149 -8.74 14.49 8.11
C PRO A 149 -8.06 13.92 9.36
N VAL A 150 -8.00 14.65 10.45
CA VAL A 150 -7.40 14.19 11.72
C VAL A 150 -8.30 13.11 12.34
N GLU A 151 -9.59 13.40 12.44
CA GLU A 151 -10.60 12.49 12.97
C GLU A 151 -10.72 11.23 12.10
N MET A 152 -10.64 11.40 10.78
CA MET A 152 -10.62 10.28 9.84
C MET A 152 -9.39 9.39 10.03
N ALA A 153 -8.21 9.97 10.23
CA ALA A 153 -6.99 9.23 10.50
C ALA A 153 -7.11 8.43 11.82
N GLN A 154 -7.70 9.04 12.86
CA GLN A 154 -7.93 8.38 14.15
C GLN A 154 -8.94 7.24 14.02
N ALA A 155 -10.03 7.43 13.27
CA ALA A 155 -11.01 6.37 13.05
C ALA A 155 -10.43 5.18 12.28
N VAL A 156 -9.62 5.45 11.23
CA VAL A 156 -8.89 4.38 10.52
C VAL A 156 -7.91 3.66 11.45
N ALA A 157 -7.22 4.39 12.33
CA ALA A 157 -6.31 3.77 13.31
C ALA A 157 -7.05 2.86 14.29
N LYS A 158 -8.29 3.19 14.71
CA LYS A 158 -9.14 2.31 15.53
C LYS A 158 -9.44 0.99 14.84
N VAL A 159 -9.74 1.01 13.54
CA VAL A 159 -9.94 -0.22 12.75
C VAL A 159 -8.66 -1.05 12.72
N VAL A 160 -7.53 -0.42 12.39
CA VAL A 160 -6.26 -1.14 12.14
C VAL A 160 -5.65 -1.69 13.43
N HIS A 161 -5.69 -0.93 14.51
CA HIS A 161 -4.94 -1.26 15.73
C HIS A 161 -5.79 -1.74 16.90
N GLU A 162 -7.07 -1.37 16.96
CA GLU A 162 -7.94 -1.68 18.09
C GLU A 162 -9.09 -2.64 17.73
N GLY A 163 -9.20 -3.03 16.45
CA GLY A 163 -10.17 -4.02 16.01
C GLY A 163 -11.60 -3.52 15.92
N PHE A 164 -11.80 -2.20 15.80
CA PHE A 164 -13.12 -1.62 15.57
C PHE A 164 -13.71 -2.15 14.26
N THR A 165 -15.01 -2.42 14.27
CA THR A 165 -15.77 -2.61 13.04
C THR A 165 -15.90 -1.29 12.28
N ASP A 166 -16.28 -1.36 11.02
CA ASP A 166 -16.58 -0.18 10.20
C ASP A 166 -17.61 0.75 10.84
N LYS A 167 -18.66 0.19 11.44
CA LYS A 167 -19.71 0.94 12.12
C LYS A 167 -19.22 1.64 13.38
N GLU A 168 -18.51 0.92 14.24
CA GLU A 168 -17.92 1.49 15.47
C GLU A 168 -16.93 2.62 15.13
N ALA A 169 -16.12 2.43 14.08
CA ALA A 169 -15.19 3.44 13.62
C ALA A 169 -15.90 4.66 13.04
N TYR A 170 -17.01 4.47 12.33
CA TYR A 170 -17.80 5.57 11.81
C TYR A 170 -18.53 6.33 12.92
N GLU A 171 -19.12 5.65 13.90
CA GLU A 171 -19.69 6.27 15.10
C GLU A 171 -18.64 7.08 15.85
N PHE A 172 -17.45 6.51 16.09
CA PHE A 172 -16.33 7.21 16.69
C PHE A 172 -15.92 8.46 15.89
N TYR A 173 -15.87 8.40 14.57
CA TYR A 173 -15.61 9.55 13.72
C TYR A 173 -16.68 10.63 13.89
N GLN A 174 -17.97 10.25 13.89
CA GLN A 174 -19.07 11.18 14.07
C GLN A 174 -19.05 11.88 15.43
N ASP A 175 -18.74 11.15 16.50
CA ASP A 175 -18.64 11.69 17.87
C ASP A 175 -17.55 12.74 18.01
N MET A 176 -16.46 12.61 17.23
CA MET A 176 -15.34 13.57 17.28
C MET A 176 -15.62 14.87 16.52
N ILE A 177 -16.55 14.87 15.58
CA ILE A 177 -16.85 16.05 14.75
C ILE A 177 -18.08 16.84 15.24
N HIS A 178 -18.79 16.34 16.23
CA HIS A 178 -19.94 16.96 16.88
C HIS A 178 -19.64 17.37 18.31
#